data_48eed5b2e63b7cf414984dbfd9ee2a36
#
_entry.id   48eed5b2e63b7cf414984dbfd9ee2a36
#
_cell.length_a   1.000
_cell.length_b   1.000
_cell.length_c   1.000
_cell.angle_alpha   90.00
_cell.angle_beta   90.00
_cell.angle_gamma   90.00
#
_symmetry.space_group_name_H-M   'P 1'
#
loop_
_entity.id
_entity.type
_entity.pdbx_description
1 polymer ?
#
loop_
_entity_poly.entity_id
_entity_poly.type
_entity_poly.pdbx_seq_one_letter_code
_entity_poly.pdbx_strand_id
1 'polypeptide(L)'
;MSLTLYDKIWNDHLVHQQDDGTALLFVDRHLVHEVTSPQAFEGLRNSNRKVRQPSLTLAVADHNVPTTDRSKGIADEESKIQVDTLEKNCKEFGVQYLG
;
A
#
# COMPACT_ATOMS: atom_id res chain seq x y z
N MET A 1 -29.03 -11.31 -16.75
CA MET A 1 -28.91 -11.08 -15.29
C MET A 1 -28.08 -9.84 -15.03
N SER A 2 -28.62 -8.88 -14.29
CA SER A 2 -27.86 -7.67 -13.98
C SER A 2 -26.86 -7.97 -12.84
N LEU A 3 -25.66 -7.43 -12.98
CA LEU A 3 -24.59 -7.56 -12.00
C LEU A 3 -24.49 -6.31 -11.13
N THR A 4 -24.18 -6.48 -9.85
CA THR A 4 -23.86 -5.35 -8.98
C THR A 4 -22.50 -4.78 -9.35
N LEU A 5 -22.19 -3.57 -8.85
CA LEU A 5 -20.85 -3.01 -9.02
C LEU A 5 -19.77 -3.93 -8.43
N TYR A 6 -20.06 -4.55 -7.27
CA TYR A 6 -19.17 -5.53 -6.67
C TYR A 6 -18.87 -6.68 -7.62
N ASP A 7 -19.92 -7.26 -8.23
CA ASP A 7 -19.76 -8.39 -9.15
C ASP A 7 -18.92 -8.01 -10.36
N LYS A 8 -19.14 -6.81 -10.90
CA LYS A 8 -18.39 -6.32 -12.05
C LYS A 8 -16.92 -6.16 -11.73
N ILE A 9 -16.59 -5.55 -10.61
CA ILE A 9 -15.20 -5.36 -10.18
C ILE A 9 -14.56 -6.72 -9.90
N TRP A 10 -15.27 -7.61 -9.21
CA TRP A 10 -14.78 -8.95 -8.91
C TRP A 10 -14.43 -9.71 -10.18
N ASN A 11 -15.37 -9.75 -11.13
CA ASN A 11 -15.18 -10.50 -12.37
C ASN A 11 -14.03 -9.96 -13.21
N ASP A 12 -13.87 -8.65 -13.24
CA ASP A 12 -12.79 -8.01 -14.01
C ASP A 12 -11.40 -8.32 -13.45
N HIS A 13 -11.31 -8.62 -12.15
CA HIS A 13 -10.02 -8.85 -11.49
C HIS A 13 -9.77 -10.31 -11.14
N LEU A 14 -10.75 -11.18 -11.35
CA LEU A 14 -10.62 -12.60 -11.04
C LEU A 14 -9.72 -13.29 -12.05
N VAL A 15 -8.58 -13.80 -11.59
CA VAL A 15 -7.64 -14.56 -12.43
C VAL A 15 -7.99 -16.04 -12.42
N HIS A 16 -8.25 -16.57 -11.23
CA HIS A 16 -8.54 -18.00 -11.06
C HIS A 16 -9.29 -18.20 -9.75
N GLN A 17 -10.31 -19.06 -9.77
CA GLN A 17 -11.03 -19.43 -8.57
C GLN A 17 -10.91 -20.95 -8.38
N GLN A 18 -10.51 -21.35 -7.17
CA GLN A 18 -10.36 -22.76 -6.84
C GLN A 18 -11.71 -23.36 -6.42
N ASP A 19 -11.78 -24.69 -6.41
CA ASP A 19 -13.01 -25.41 -6.08
C ASP A 19 -13.49 -25.15 -4.66
N ASP A 20 -12.57 -24.82 -3.74
CA ASP A 20 -12.91 -24.52 -2.35
C ASP A 20 -13.39 -23.06 -2.14
N GLY A 21 -13.48 -22.29 -3.19
CA GLY A 21 -13.92 -20.89 -3.14
C GLY A 21 -12.81 -19.88 -3.02
N THR A 22 -11.55 -20.28 -2.77
CA THR A 22 -10.43 -19.36 -2.76
C THR A 22 -10.20 -18.81 -4.17
N ALA A 23 -9.78 -17.54 -4.25
CA ALA A 23 -9.63 -16.88 -5.52
C ALA A 23 -8.27 -16.17 -5.61
N LEU A 24 -7.69 -16.17 -6.82
CA LEU A 24 -6.53 -15.39 -7.15
C LEU A 24 -7.01 -14.15 -7.91
N LEU A 25 -6.77 -12.98 -7.35
CA LEU A 25 -7.20 -11.71 -7.94
C LEU A 25 -6.02 -10.93 -8.49
N PHE A 26 -6.23 -10.27 -9.62
CA PHE A 26 -5.27 -9.30 -10.13
C PHE A 26 -5.47 -7.97 -9.38
N VAL A 27 -4.39 -7.44 -8.82
CA VAL A 27 -4.40 -6.15 -8.15
C VAL A 27 -3.75 -5.14 -9.07
N ASP A 28 -4.55 -4.20 -9.59
CA ASP A 28 -4.07 -3.22 -10.55
C ASP A 28 -3.52 -1.95 -9.91
N ARG A 29 -3.96 -1.64 -8.68
CA ARG A 29 -3.45 -0.49 -7.92
C ARG A 29 -3.31 -0.84 -6.46
N HIS A 30 -2.33 -0.24 -5.80
CA HIS A 30 -2.04 -0.53 -4.41
C HIS A 30 -1.81 0.76 -3.65
N LEU A 31 -2.57 0.96 -2.57
CA LEU A 31 -2.38 2.06 -1.63
C LEU A 31 -1.62 1.56 -0.41
N VAL A 32 -0.54 2.24 -0.07
CA VAL A 32 0.37 1.82 0.99
C VAL A 32 0.43 2.92 2.07
N HIS A 33 0.44 2.52 3.33
CA HIS A 33 0.58 3.47 4.44
C HIS A 33 1.74 3.09 5.37
N GLU A 34 1.98 3.91 6.40
CA GLU A 34 3.20 3.84 7.22
C GLU A 34 3.21 2.73 8.27
N VAL A 35 2.04 2.19 8.65
CA VAL A 35 1.97 1.28 9.82
C VAL A 35 2.49 -0.11 9.49
N THR A 36 2.03 -0.71 8.40
CA THR A 36 2.38 -2.10 8.04
C THR A 36 3.41 -2.20 6.91
N SER A 37 3.61 -1.12 6.15
CA SER A 37 4.52 -1.15 5.01
C SER A 37 6.00 -1.41 5.34
N PRO A 38 6.53 -1.01 6.53
CA PRO A 38 7.95 -1.28 6.82
C PRO A 38 8.29 -2.75 6.74
N GLN A 39 7.43 -3.64 7.23
CA GLN A 39 7.65 -5.08 7.16
C GLN A 39 7.61 -5.60 5.73
N ALA A 40 6.67 -5.08 4.92
CA ALA A 40 6.55 -5.46 3.53
C ALA A 40 7.81 -5.06 2.72
N PHE A 41 8.28 -3.83 2.89
CA PHE A 41 9.49 -3.37 2.20
C PHE A 41 10.73 -4.11 2.67
N GLU A 42 10.82 -4.42 3.97
CA GLU A 42 11.93 -5.22 4.50
C GLU A 42 11.95 -6.61 3.86
N GLY A 43 10.78 -7.24 3.72
CA GLY A 43 10.66 -8.53 3.07
C GLY A 43 11.13 -8.49 1.61
N LEU A 44 10.76 -7.45 0.87
CA LEU A 44 11.23 -7.27 -0.50
C LEU A 44 12.75 -7.10 -0.56
N ARG A 45 13.31 -6.28 0.33
CA ARG A 45 14.75 -6.03 0.39
C ARG A 45 15.53 -7.30 0.73
N ASN A 46 15.05 -8.06 1.71
CA ASN A 46 15.70 -9.30 2.14
C ASN A 46 15.65 -10.40 1.07
N SER A 47 14.64 -10.36 0.21
CA SER A 47 14.46 -11.32 -0.89
C SER A 47 15.07 -10.84 -2.21
N ASN A 48 15.72 -9.66 -2.22
CA ASN A 48 16.26 -9.03 -3.43
C ASN A 48 15.19 -8.81 -4.50
N ARG A 49 13.98 -8.46 -4.07
CA ARG A 49 12.85 -8.19 -4.96
C ARG A 49 12.54 -6.71 -4.99
N LYS A 50 11.97 -6.27 -6.10
CA LYS A 50 11.50 -4.89 -6.26
C LYS A 50 9.97 -4.86 -6.22
N VAL A 51 9.41 -3.66 -6.07
CA VAL A 51 7.97 -3.46 -6.25
C VAL A 51 7.64 -3.76 -7.71
N ARG A 52 6.66 -4.63 -7.94
CA ARG A 52 6.32 -5.10 -9.28
C ARG A 52 5.85 -3.97 -10.20
N GLN A 53 4.94 -3.13 -9.70
CA GLN A 53 4.35 -2.03 -10.47
C GLN A 53 4.41 -0.73 -9.67
N PRO A 54 5.61 -0.10 -9.58
CA PRO A 54 5.73 1.14 -8.79
C PRO A 54 4.81 2.26 -9.29
N SER A 55 4.58 2.32 -10.60
CA SER A 55 3.71 3.35 -11.19
C SER A 55 2.24 3.20 -10.81
N LEU A 56 1.82 2.01 -10.37
CA LEU A 56 0.45 1.73 -9.93
C LEU A 56 0.36 1.62 -8.40
N THR A 57 1.43 1.95 -7.69
CA THR A 57 1.50 1.93 -6.24
C THR A 57 1.67 3.35 -5.73
N LEU A 58 0.82 3.74 -4.78
CA LEU A 58 0.82 5.08 -4.19
C LEU A 58 0.92 4.95 -2.68
N ALA A 59 1.85 5.67 -2.07
CA ALA A 59 2.04 5.66 -0.63
C ALA A 59 1.55 6.98 -0.02
N VAL A 60 0.85 6.88 1.10
CA VAL A 60 0.31 8.03 1.83
C VAL A 60 0.53 7.82 3.32
N ALA A 61 0.93 8.87 4.02
CA ALA A 61 0.90 8.85 5.47
C ALA A 61 -0.54 9.07 5.91
N ASP A 62 -1.10 8.11 6.63
CA ASP A 62 -2.53 8.09 6.95
C ASP A 62 -2.80 7.96 8.45
N HIS A 63 -2.24 6.94 9.09
CA HIS A 63 -2.59 6.58 10.47
C HIS A 63 -1.91 7.44 11.52
N ASN A 64 -0.68 7.88 11.25
CA ASN A 64 0.16 8.56 12.24
C ASN A 64 0.32 10.06 11.98
N VAL A 65 -0.50 10.60 11.08
CA VAL A 65 -0.47 12.03 10.75
C VAL A 65 -1.55 12.74 11.55
N PRO A 66 -1.22 13.84 12.26
CA PRO A 66 -2.24 14.57 13.02
C PRO A 66 -3.29 15.17 12.10
N THR A 67 -4.55 15.13 12.54
CA THR A 67 -5.68 15.68 11.78
C THR A 67 -5.85 17.18 12.00
N THR A 68 -5.12 17.75 12.96
CA THR A 68 -5.21 19.16 13.31
C THR A 68 -4.12 19.97 12.59
N ASP A 69 -3.12 20.45 13.30
CA ASP A 69 -2.13 21.34 12.75
C ASP A 69 -0.86 20.58 12.32
N ARG A 70 -0.73 20.38 11.01
CA ARG A 70 0.44 19.68 10.45
C ARG A 70 1.68 20.54 10.39
N SER A 71 1.54 21.86 10.56
CA SER A 71 2.69 22.77 10.50
C SER A 71 3.65 22.54 11.68
N LYS A 72 3.15 21.98 12.78
CA LYS A 72 3.93 21.63 13.97
C LYS A 72 4.64 20.28 13.85
N GLY A 73 4.43 19.55 12.76
CA GLY A 73 4.99 18.23 12.56
C GLY A 73 4.26 17.16 13.37
N ILE A 74 4.88 16.00 13.48
CA ILE A 74 4.34 14.87 14.21
C ILE A 74 4.97 14.85 15.60
N ALA A 75 4.11 15.00 16.64
CA ALA A 75 4.59 15.10 18.02
C ALA A 75 5.02 13.74 18.59
N ASP A 76 4.38 12.65 18.16
CA ASP A 76 4.72 11.30 18.60
C ASP A 76 5.95 10.82 17.85
N GLU A 77 7.04 10.55 18.58
CA GLU A 77 8.31 10.13 17.99
C GLU A 77 8.18 8.80 17.23
N GLU A 78 7.42 7.86 17.78
CA GLU A 78 7.21 6.56 17.14
C GLU A 78 6.45 6.70 15.81
N SER A 79 5.42 7.53 15.80
CA SER A 79 4.65 7.83 14.59
C SER A 79 5.52 8.54 13.55
N LYS A 80 6.37 9.45 13.99
CA LYS A 80 7.30 10.16 13.11
C LYS A 80 8.27 9.19 12.44
N ILE A 81 8.81 8.24 13.20
CA ILE A 81 9.72 7.22 12.68
C ILE A 81 9.03 6.40 11.60
N GLN A 82 7.77 6.00 11.82
CA GLN A 82 7.01 5.23 10.83
C GLN A 82 6.80 5.99 9.53
N VAL A 83 6.43 7.27 9.61
CA VAL A 83 6.22 8.12 8.45
C VAL A 83 7.53 8.35 7.69
N ASP A 84 8.61 8.66 8.41
CA ASP A 84 9.93 8.86 7.80
C ASP A 84 10.43 7.59 7.13
N THR A 85 10.18 6.43 7.73
CA THR A 85 10.54 5.14 7.17
C THR A 85 9.77 4.87 5.87
N LEU A 86 8.48 5.21 5.83
CA LEU A 86 7.68 5.07 4.61
C LEU A 86 8.26 5.91 3.49
N GLU A 87 8.57 7.18 3.76
CA GLU A 87 9.13 8.07 2.76
C GLU A 87 10.46 7.53 2.22
N LYS A 88 11.32 7.06 3.11
CA LYS A 88 12.61 6.48 2.74
C LYS A 88 12.43 5.24 1.87
N ASN A 89 11.52 4.35 2.26
CA ASN A 89 11.23 3.13 1.50
C ASN A 89 10.68 3.45 0.12
N CYS A 90 9.83 4.46 0.00
CA CYS A 90 9.27 4.88 -1.28
C CYS A 90 10.37 5.38 -2.23
N LYS A 91 11.34 6.11 -1.73
CA LYS A 91 12.48 6.56 -2.52
C LYS A 91 13.33 5.38 -2.98
N GLU A 92 13.56 4.42 -2.11
CA GLU A 92 14.37 3.24 -2.42
C GLU A 92 13.70 2.36 -3.49
N PHE A 93 12.38 2.17 -3.42
CA PHE A 93 11.65 1.27 -4.32
C PHE A 93 10.95 1.98 -5.49
N GLY A 94 11.11 3.28 -5.61
CA GLY A 94 10.55 4.03 -6.72
C GLY A 94 9.03 4.23 -6.66
N VAL A 95 8.46 4.19 -5.47
CA VAL A 95 7.02 4.35 -5.24
C VAL A 95 6.72 5.83 -4.99
N GLN A 96 5.64 6.34 -5.60
CA GLN A 96 5.21 7.71 -5.40
C GLN A 96 4.67 7.88 -3.98
N TYR A 97 5.11 8.93 -3.29
CA TYR A 97 4.69 9.27 -1.94
C TYR A 97 3.97 10.62 -1.94
N LEU A 98 2.77 10.63 -1.37
CA LEU A 98 2.00 11.86 -1.12
C LEU A 98 2.03 12.15 0.38
N GLY A 99 2.76 13.17 0.76
CA GLY A 99 2.91 13.57 2.16
C GLY A 99 2.16 14.84 2.50
#